data_a6e72d47a8055208b25fdf4d102f0c43
#
_entry.id   a6e72d47a8055208b25fdf4d102f0c43
#
_cell.length_a   1.000
_cell.length_b   1.000
_cell.length_c   1.000
_cell.angle_alpha   90.00
_cell.angle_beta   90.00
_cell.angle_gamma   90.00
#
_symmetry.space_group_name_H-M   'P 1'
#
loop_
_entity.id
_entity.type
_entity.pdbx_description
1 polymer ?
#
loop_
_entity_poly.entity_id
_entity_poly.type
_entity_poly.pdbx_seq_one_letter_code
_entity_poly.pdbx_strand_id
1 'polypeptide(L)'
;MFLWFCIPSIVGIALIFRSPFLDYRLLGLGASLPLVETMVGFQWVLHTLFFGVFVLSSIMFLGKGNRKIQQKLLPLPIGLLTHLVLDGTWTEKEIFWWPVTGRDLMGIEVSRLEFSFLPNGIILETLGVMIALWGWRKFELHKQVNMKAFIKRGHLVVLEDN
;
A
#
# COMPACT_ATOMS: atom_id res chain seq x y z
N MET A 1 -7.27 -8.59 7.19
CA MET A 1 -7.31 -7.09 7.21
C MET A 1 -6.90 -6.49 5.87
N PHE A 2 -7.45 -7.01 4.78
CA PHE A 2 -7.10 -6.58 3.43
C PHE A 2 -7.55 -5.14 3.11
N LEU A 3 -8.80 -4.80 3.46
CA LEU A 3 -9.37 -3.50 3.16
C LEU A 3 -8.67 -2.37 3.91
N TRP A 4 -8.25 -2.63 5.15
CA TRP A 4 -7.51 -1.65 5.95
C TRP A 4 -6.17 -1.23 5.29
N PHE A 5 -5.44 -2.14 4.68
CA PHE A 5 -4.18 -1.79 4.03
C PHE A 5 -4.38 -1.24 2.62
N CYS A 6 -5.28 -1.81 1.85
CA CYS A 6 -5.50 -1.44 0.46
C CYS A 6 -6.18 -0.07 0.31
N ILE A 7 -7.30 0.14 1.00
CA ILE A 7 -8.16 1.31 0.79
C ILE A 7 -7.56 2.61 1.36
N PRO A 8 -7.10 2.67 2.62
CA PRO A 8 -6.42 3.86 3.14
C PRO A 8 -5.16 4.23 2.36
N SER A 9 -4.41 3.25 1.85
CA SER A 9 -3.26 3.52 0.97
C SER A 9 -3.68 4.22 -0.32
N ILE A 10 -4.70 3.69 -1.01
CA ILE A 10 -5.22 4.29 -2.25
C ILE A 10 -5.74 5.70 -1.97
N VAL A 11 -6.62 5.83 -0.99
CA VAL A 11 -7.27 7.11 -0.66
C VAL A 11 -6.26 8.13 -0.17
N GLY A 12 -5.38 7.76 0.75
CA GLY A 12 -4.37 8.65 1.31
C GLY A 12 -3.42 9.19 0.24
N ILE A 13 -2.87 8.30 -0.60
CA ILE A 13 -1.97 8.71 -1.69
C ILE A 13 -2.71 9.53 -2.75
N ALA A 14 -3.97 9.21 -3.06
CA ALA A 14 -4.76 10.01 -3.99
C ALA A 14 -5.00 11.43 -3.49
N LEU A 15 -5.25 11.61 -2.21
CA LEU A 15 -5.45 12.95 -1.61
C LEU A 15 -4.15 13.76 -1.51
N ILE A 16 -3.04 13.10 -1.19
CA ILE A 16 -1.74 13.76 -1.03
C ILE A 16 -1.16 14.17 -2.37
N PHE A 17 -1.05 13.24 -3.31
CA PHE A 17 -0.37 13.47 -4.57
C PHE A 17 -1.27 14.03 -5.67
N ARG A 18 -2.58 13.80 -5.59
CA ARG A 18 -3.58 14.24 -6.58
C ARG A 18 -3.16 13.95 -8.03
N SER A 19 -2.41 12.89 -8.25
CA SER A 19 -1.79 12.61 -9.54
C SER A 19 -2.74 11.83 -10.45
N PRO A 20 -3.06 12.35 -11.63
CA PRO A 20 -3.87 11.62 -12.62
C PRO A 20 -3.09 10.53 -13.34
N PHE A 21 -1.76 10.45 -13.13
CA PHE A 21 -0.89 9.50 -13.84
C PHE A 21 -0.58 8.24 -13.05
N LEU A 22 -0.90 8.20 -11.74
CA LEU A 22 -0.67 7.03 -10.91
C LEU A 22 -1.72 5.95 -11.18
N ASP A 23 -1.27 4.70 -11.32
CA ASP A 23 -2.18 3.55 -11.33
C ASP A 23 -2.48 3.11 -9.88
N TYR A 24 -3.60 3.58 -9.35
CA TYR A 24 -4.02 3.31 -7.97
C TYR A 24 -4.35 1.83 -7.71
N ARG A 25 -4.55 1.01 -8.74
CA ARG A 25 -4.72 -0.44 -8.61
C ARG A 25 -3.38 -1.10 -8.26
N LEU A 26 -2.28 -0.69 -8.94
CA LEU A 26 -0.94 -1.18 -8.62
C LEU A 26 -0.49 -0.71 -7.23
N LEU A 27 -0.94 0.48 -6.80
CA LEU A 27 -0.71 0.95 -5.46
C LEU A 27 -1.41 0.07 -4.42
N GLY A 28 -2.68 -0.25 -4.63
CA GLY A 28 -3.43 -1.17 -3.78
C GLY A 28 -2.83 -2.57 -3.75
N LEU A 29 -2.36 -3.09 -4.90
CA LEU A 29 -1.61 -4.34 -4.97
C LEU A 29 -0.33 -4.28 -4.16
N GLY A 30 0.46 -3.21 -4.29
CA GLY A 30 1.68 -3.00 -3.50
C GLY A 30 1.41 -3.01 -2.00
N ALA A 31 0.34 -2.31 -1.57
CA ALA A 31 -0.08 -2.29 -0.18
C ALA A 31 -0.61 -3.64 0.34
N SER A 32 -0.97 -4.56 -0.55
CA SER A 32 -1.47 -5.89 -0.19
C SER A 32 -0.38 -6.97 -0.22
N LEU A 33 0.78 -6.70 -0.82
CA LEU A 33 1.85 -7.70 -0.98
C LEU A 33 2.37 -8.26 0.37
N PRO A 34 2.63 -7.42 1.41
CA PRO A 34 3.13 -7.96 2.67
C PRO A 34 2.16 -8.91 3.36
N LEU A 35 0.84 -8.78 3.11
CA LEU A 35 -0.16 -9.71 3.66
C LEU A 35 0.09 -11.17 3.24
N VAL A 36 0.77 -11.40 2.12
CA VAL A 36 1.12 -12.76 1.68
C VAL A 36 2.07 -13.42 2.68
N GLU A 37 3.03 -12.67 3.22
CA GLU A 37 3.94 -13.18 4.25
C GLU A 37 3.18 -13.50 5.53
N THR A 38 2.29 -12.63 5.95
CA THR A 38 1.43 -12.84 7.12
C THR A 38 0.55 -14.08 6.97
N MET A 39 0.02 -14.37 5.78
CA MET A 39 -0.77 -15.57 5.51
C MET A 39 0.06 -16.86 5.64
N VAL A 40 1.36 -16.79 5.42
CA VAL A 40 2.29 -17.93 5.62
C VAL A 40 2.72 -18.06 7.08
N GLY A 41 2.41 -17.08 7.93
CA GLY A 41 2.58 -17.13 9.38
C GLY A 41 3.87 -16.51 9.91
N PHE A 42 4.60 -15.73 9.10
CA PHE A 42 5.76 -14.96 9.55
C PHE A 42 5.91 -13.67 8.75
N GLN A 43 6.49 -12.67 9.38
CA GLN A 43 6.93 -11.44 8.71
C GLN A 43 8.36 -11.66 8.19
N TRP A 44 8.59 -11.21 6.96
CA TRP A 44 9.88 -11.43 6.31
C TRP A 44 10.34 -10.16 5.58
N VAL A 45 10.94 -10.36 4.41
CA VAL A 45 11.59 -9.31 3.63
C VAL A 45 10.64 -8.19 3.21
N LEU A 46 9.36 -8.51 2.93
CA LEU A 46 8.36 -7.53 2.48
C LEU A 46 7.99 -6.51 3.57
N HIS A 47 8.21 -6.84 4.86
CA HIS A 47 7.98 -5.94 5.99
C HIS A 47 9.20 -5.08 6.33
N THR A 48 10.27 -5.11 5.51
CA THR A 48 11.46 -4.31 5.73
C THR A 48 11.45 -3.03 4.90
N LEU A 49 11.91 -1.93 5.48
CA LEU A 49 12.12 -0.68 4.74
C LEU A 49 13.09 -0.89 3.58
N PHE A 50 14.13 -1.71 3.80
CA PHE A 50 15.14 -2.03 2.81
C PHE A 50 14.53 -2.57 1.51
N PHE A 51 13.60 -3.52 1.61
CA PHE A 51 12.95 -4.09 0.43
C PHE A 51 12.10 -3.06 -0.34
N GLY A 52 11.32 -2.25 0.36
CA GLY A 52 10.53 -1.18 -0.25
C GLY A 52 11.40 -0.18 -1.02
N VAL A 53 12.50 0.27 -0.39
CA VAL A 53 13.46 1.20 -1.01
C VAL A 53 14.23 0.52 -2.14
N PHE A 54 14.58 -0.76 -2.01
CA PHE A 54 15.25 -1.54 -3.05
C PHE A 54 14.38 -1.67 -4.31
N VAL A 55 13.11 -2.01 -4.17
CA VAL A 55 12.16 -2.09 -5.30
C VAL A 55 11.99 -0.73 -5.96
N LEU A 56 11.82 0.34 -5.16
CA LEU A 56 11.72 1.71 -5.65
C LEU A 56 12.96 2.11 -6.47
N SER A 57 14.14 1.88 -5.91
CA SER A 57 15.42 2.21 -6.56
C SER A 57 15.62 1.38 -7.83
N SER A 58 15.26 0.11 -7.81
CA SER A 58 15.33 -0.78 -8.98
C SER A 58 14.45 -0.28 -10.12
N ILE A 59 13.21 0.12 -9.83
CA ILE A 59 12.30 0.69 -10.83
C ILE A 59 12.86 2.00 -11.40
N MET A 60 13.41 2.85 -10.54
CA MET A 60 14.01 4.13 -10.98
C MET A 60 15.25 3.90 -11.85
N PHE A 61 16.08 2.93 -11.50
CA PHE A 61 17.32 2.63 -12.23
C PHE A 61 17.04 1.91 -13.56
N LEU A 62 16.25 0.83 -13.53
CA LEU A 62 15.92 0.03 -14.72
C LEU A 62 15.03 0.78 -15.70
N GLY A 63 14.17 1.66 -15.18
CA GLY A 63 13.33 2.54 -16.00
C GLY A 63 14.04 3.79 -16.51
N LYS A 64 15.36 3.95 -16.27
CA LYS A 64 16.13 5.12 -16.71
C LYS A 64 16.04 5.25 -18.22
N GLY A 65 15.52 6.39 -18.68
CA GLY A 65 15.25 6.64 -20.10
C GLY A 65 13.82 6.34 -20.56
N ASN A 66 13.02 5.63 -19.79
CA ASN A 66 11.62 5.36 -20.13
C ASN A 66 10.67 5.80 -19.00
N ARG A 67 10.33 7.09 -18.99
CA ARG A 67 9.42 7.69 -17.99
C ARG A 67 8.06 7.00 -17.89
N LYS A 68 7.55 6.44 -19.00
CA LYS A 68 6.25 5.74 -19.01
C LYS A 68 6.30 4.47 -18.16
N ILE A 69 7.38 3.71 -18.22
CA ILE A 69 7.57 2.50 -17.40
C ILE A 69 7.72 2.90 -15.93
N GLN A 70 8.53 3.90 -15.63
CA GLN A 70 8.68 4.39 -14.26
C GLN A 70 7.34 4.81 -13.67
N GLN A 71 6.61 5.71 -14.34
CA GLN A 71 5.30 6.18 -13.87
C GLN A 71 4.30 5.04 -13.66
N LYS A 72 4.32 4.02 -14.51
CA LYS A 72 3.42 2.87 -14.40
C LYS A 72 3.75 1.97 -13.21
N LEU A 73 5.03 1.75 -12.90
CA LEU A 73 5.46 0.79 -11.86
C LEU A 73 5.67 1.45 -10.49
N LEU A 74 5.89 2.76 -10.42
CA LEU A 74 6.13 3.52 -9.20
C LEU A 74 5.04 3.35 -8.12
N PRO A 75 3.74 3.21 -8.46
CA PRO A 75 2.70 3.00 -7.47
C PRO A 75 2.90 1.73 -6.61
N LEU A 76 3.52 0.69 -7.16
CA LEU A 76 3.72 -0.58 -6.45
C LEU A 76 4.63 -0.42 -5.20
N PRO A 77 5.87 0.10 -5.28
CA PRO A 77 6.68 0.32 -4.08
C PRO A 77 6.11 1.41 -3.17
N ILE A 78 5.38 2.42 -3.71
CA ILE A 78 4.68 3.39 -2.87
C ILE A 78 3.61 2.68 -2.03
N GLY A 79 2.84 1.77 -2.62
CA GLY A 79 1.85 0.96 -1.90
C GLY A 79 2.50 0.09 -0.82
N LEU A 80 3.62 -0.56 -1.13
CA LEU A 80 4.37 -1.37 -0.16
C LEU A 80 4.86 -0.53 1.02
N LEU A 81 5.43 0.64 0.77
CA LEU A 81 5.88 1.55 1.83
C LEU A 81 4.71 2.09 2.67
N THR A 82 3.56 2.38 2.03
CA THR A 82 2.34 2.78 2.78
C THR A 82 1.80 1.66 3.66
N HIS A 83 1.93 0.39 3.24
CA HIS A 83 1.59 -0.75 4.09
C HIS A 83 2.41 -0.72 5.40
N LEU A 84 3.74 -0.57 5.30
CA LEU A 84 4.62 -0.53 6.48
C LEU A 84 4.23 0.58 7.47
N VAL A 85 3.75 1.72 6.95
CA VAL A 85 3.26 2.83 7.79
C VAL A 85 1.96 2.46 8.48
N LEU A 86 1.00 1.86 7.75
CA LEU A 86 -0.32 1.50 8.28
C LEU A 86 -0.28 0.31 9.24
N ASP A 87 0.64 -0.61 9.03
CA ASP A 87 0.87 -1.76 9.91
C ASP A 87 1.58 -1.38 11.22
N GLY A 88 2.26 -0.24 11.24
CA GLY A 88 3.06 0.16 12.38
C GLY A 88 4.39 -0.58 12.52
N THR A 89 4.84 -1.28 11.48
CA THR A 89 6.11 -2.03 11.46
C THR A 89 7.31 -1.15 11.82
N TRP A 90 7.21 0.16 11.58
CA TRP A 90 8.24 1.14 11.98
C TRP A 90 8.50 1.19 13.49
N THR A 91 7.60 0.68 14.33
CA THR A 91 7.80 0.55 15.78
C THR A 91 8.70 -0.63 16.14
N GLU A 92 8.78 -1.63 15.25
CA GLU A 92 9.59 -2.85 15.44
C GLU A 92 10.93 -2.72 14.73
N LYS A 93 11.91 -2.18 15.44
CA LYS A 93 13.21 -1.81 14.89
C LYS A 93 13.96 -2.98 14.25
N GLU A 94 13.80 -4.18 14.75
CA GLU A 94 14.50 -5.37 14.27
C GLU A 94 14.08 -5.77 12.87
N ILE A 95 12.78 -5.71 12.58
CA ILE A 95 12.23 -6.01 11.24
C ILE A 95 12.42 -4.82 10.31
N PHE A 96 11.98 -3.64 10.75
CA PHE A 96 11.91 -2.46 9.89
C PHE A 96 13.29 -2.06 9.33
N TRP A 97 14.33 -2.05 10.19
CA TRP A 97 15.69 -1.66 9.81
C TRP A 97 16.58 -2.82 9.37
N TRP A 98 16.03 -4.02 9.20
CA TRP A 98 16.81 -5.10 8.61
C TRP A 98 17.36 -4.69 7.23
N PRO A 99 18.62 -5.05 6.84
CA PRO A 99 19.61 -5.88 7.55
C PRO A 99 20.56 -5.10 8.48
N VAL A 100 20.31 -3.83 8.74
CA VAL A 100 21.20 -2.95 9.54
C VAL A 100 21.23 -3.36 11.01
N THR A 101 20.08 -3.78 11.54
CA THR A 101 19.92 -4.15 12.97
C THR A 101 20.29 -5.59 13.28
N GLY A 102 20.38 -6.48 12.29
CA GLY A 102 20.70 -7.89 12.48
C GLY A 102 20.65 -8.69 11.19
N ARG A 103 21.06 -9.95 11.24
CA ARG A 103 21.06 -10.84 10.06
C ARG A 103 19.92 -11.84 10.05
N ASP A 104 19.36 -12.16 11.22
CA ASP A 104 18.32 -13.18 11.36
C ASP A 104 16.93 -12.56 11.33
N LEU A 105 16.20 -12.76 10.23
CA LEU A 105 14.78 -12.43 10.12
C LEU A 105 13.88 -13.60 10.59
N MET A 106 14.44 -14.82 10.64
CA MET A 106 13.68 -16.01 11.04
C MET A 106 13.47 -16.03 12.56
N GLY A 107 12.21 -16.12 12.98
CA GLY A 107 11.82 -16.25 14.38
C GLY A 107 11.33 -14.96 15.04
N ILE A 108 11.25 -13.85 14.28
CA ILE A 108 10.61 -12.65 14.78
C ILE A 108 9.10 -12.87 14.72
N GLU A 109 8.42 -12.74 15.86
CA GLU A 109 6.96 -12.88 15.93
C GLU A 109 6.29 -11.81 15.09
N VAL A 110 5.22 -12.22 14.41
CA VAL A 110 4.40 -11.33 13.57
C VAL A 110 3.84 -10.17 14.39
N SER A 111 3.86 -8.97 13.83
CA SER A 111 3.28 -7.78 14.43
C SER A 111 1.86 -8.06 14.95
N ARG A 112 1.61 -7.61 16.19
CA ARG A 112 0.33 -7.88 16.88
C ARG A 112 -0.88 -7.29 16.16
N LEU A 113 -0.70 -6.28 15.31
CA LEU A 113 -1.79 -5.67 14.56
C LEU A 113 -2.31 -6.60 13.45
N GLU A 114 -1.43 -7.31 12.74
CA GLU A 114 -1.84 -8.21 11.67
C GLU A 114 -2.51 -9.50 12.16
N PHE A 115 -2.08 -10.03 13.32
CA PHE A 115 -2.59 -11.30 13.86
C PHE A 115 -3.79 -11.15 14.81
N SER A 116 -4.12 -9.95 15.23
CA SER A 116 -5.25 -9.71 16.12
C SER A 116 -6.58 -9.73 15.36
N PHE A 117 -7.05 -10.93 15.00
CA PHE A 117 -8.33 -11.09 14.30
C PHE A 117 -9.54 -10.57 15.09
N LEU A 118 -9.49 -10.54 16.42
CA LEU A 118 -10.59 -10.14 17.28
C LEU A 118 -10.06 -9.44 18.55
N PRO A 119 -10.56 -8.25 18.93
CA PRO A 119 -11.54 -7.38 18.27
C PRO A 119 -10.94 -6.42 17.23
N ASN A 120 -9.60 -6.20 17.25
CA ASN A 120 -8.92 -5.14 16.49
C ASN A 120 -9.04 -5.32 14.97
N GLY A 121 -8.95 -6.55 14.48
CA GLY A 121 -9.08 -6.84 13.05
C GLY A 121 -10.43 -6.44 12.48
N ILE A 122 -11.53 -6.67 13.21
CA ILE A 122 -12.88 -6.29 12.78
C ILE A 122 -13.02 -4.75 12.77
N ILE A 123 -12.46 -4.08 13.78
CA ILE A 123 -12.49 -2.62 13.86
C ILE A 123 -11.76 -2.01 12.67
N LEU A 124 -10.56 -2.48 12.35
CA LEU A 124 -9.75 -1.99 11.24
C LEU A 124 -10.41 -2.25 9.89
N GLU A 125 -10.97 -3.44 9.68
CA GLU A 125 -11.74 -3.73 8.45
C GLU A 125 -12.97 -2.84 8.32
N THR A 126 -13.69 -2.60 9.41
CA THR A 126 -14.85 -1.70 9.42
C THR A 126 -14.44 -0.27 9.06
N LEU A 127 -13.32 0.21 9.61
CA LEU A 127 -12.75 1.51 9.24
C LEU A 127 -12.35 1.52 7.76
N GLY A 128 -11.73 0.46 7.26
CA GLY A 128 -11.41 0.28 5.84
C GLY A 128 -12.65 0.41 4.94
N VAL A 129 -13.76 -0.24 5.33
CA VAL A 129 -15.04 -0.13 4.61
C VAL A 129 -15.59 1.30 4.66
N MET A 130 -15.54 1.97 5.83
CA MET A 130 -16.00 3.37 5.94
C MET A 130 -15.18 4.30 5.04
N ILE A 131 -13.86 4.15 5.03
CA ILE A 131 -12.97 4.92 4.14
C ILE A 131 -13.27 4.59 2.67
N ALA A 132 -13.56 3.33 2.32
CA ALA A 132 -13.96 2.94 0.98
C ALA A 132 -15.25 3.63 0.53
N LEU A 133 -16.27 3.65 1.37
CA LEU A 133 -17.55 4.32 1.09
C LEU A 133 -17.39 5.83 0.95
N TRP A 134 -16.55 6.42 1.80
CA TRP A 134 -16.22 7.84 1.71
C TRP A 134 -15.44 8.15 0.43
N GLY A 135 -14.40 7.37 0.11
CA GLY A 135 -13.62 7.51 -1.12
C GLY A 135 -14.45 7.29 -2.38
N TRP A 136 -15.38 6.32 -2.36
CA TRP A 136 -16.34 6.10 -3.44
C TRP A 136 -17.13 7.37 -3.78
N ARG A 137 -17.57 8.10 -2.77
CA ARG A 137 -18.27 9.37 -2.95
C ARG A 137 -17.32 10.50 -3.35
N LYS A 138 -16.17 10.63 -2.67
CA LYS A 138 -15.19 11.71 -2.91
C LYS A 138 -14.61 11.66 -4.31
N PHE A 139 -14.30 10.48 -4.84
CA PHE A 139 -13.79 10.29 -6.20
C PHE A 139 -14.88 10.05 -7.23
N GLU A 140 -16.15 10.25 -6.87
CA GLU A 140 -17.33 10.09 -7.73
C GLU A 140 -17.33 8.74 -8.51
N LEU A 141 -16.91 7.65 -7.87
CA LEU A 141 -16.86 6.33 -8.49
C LEU A 141 -18.24 5.76 -8.82
N HIS A 142 -19.32 6.36 -8.28
CA HIS A 142 -20.69 6.07 -8.72
C HIS A 142 -20.97 6.47 -10.18
N LYS A 143 -20.21 7.41 -10.74
CA LYS A 143 -20.30 7.78 -12.16
C LYS A 143 -19.58 6.73 -13.01
N GLN A 144 -20.30 6.15 -13.98
CA GLN A 144 -19.75 5.07 -14.83
C GLN A 144 -18.45 5.44 -15.54
N VAL A 145 -18.27 6.72 -15.90
CA VAL A 145 -17.06 7.21 -16.57
C VAL A 145 -15.84 7.07 -15.66
N ASN A 146 -15.97 7.52 -14.40
CA ASN A 146 -14.89 7.47 -13.39
C ASN A 146 -14.59 6.02 -12.99
N MET A 147 -15.63 5.21 -12.81
CA MET A 147 -15.47 3.79 -12.54
C MET A 147 -14.75 3.07 -13.69
N LYS A 148 -15.12 3.32 -14.94
CA LYS A 148 -14.43 2.75 -16.10
C LYS A 148 -12.98 3.22 -16.19
N ALA A 149 -12.69 4.47 -15.86
CA ALA A 149 -11.32 5.01 -15.84
C ALA A 149 -10.49 4.30 -14.76
N PHE A 150 -11.05 4.11 -13.57
CA PHE A 150 -10.40 3.37 -12.48
C PHE A 150 -10.15 1.91 -12.86
N ILE A 151 -11.18 1.19 -13.36
CA ILE A 151 -11.04 -0.23 -13.72
C ILE A 151 -10.09 -0.44 -14.90
N LYS A 152 -10.13 0.42 -15.93
CA LYS A 152 -9.30 0.23 -17.14
C LYS A 152 -7.89 0.76 -17.00
N ARG A 153 -7.69 1.89 -16.32
CA ARG A 153 -6.43 2.63 -16.29
C ARG A 153 -5.86 2.83 -14.88
N GLY A 154 -6.63 2.48 -13.83
CA GLY A 154 -6.24 2.71 -12.44
C GLY A 154 -6.27 4.17 -12.01
N HIS A 155 -6.87 5.05 -12.81
CA HIS A 155 -6.87 6.50 -12.52
C HIS A 155 -8.07 6.88 -11.65
N LEU A 156 -7.82 7.72 -10.65
CA LEU A 156 -8.85 8.36 -9.83
C LEU A 156 -8.98 9.83 -10.25
N VAL A 157 -10.22 10.26 -10.40
CA VAL A 157 -10.51 11.68 -10.60
C VAL A 157 -10.54 12.34 -9.22
N VAL A 158 -9.50 13.09 -8.91
CA VAL A 158 -9.48 13.90 -7.68
C VAL A 158 -10.08 15.25 -8.04
N LEU A 159 -11.26 15.51 -7.54
CA LEU A 159 -11.91 16.82 -7.70
C LEU A 159 -11.09 17.85 -6.92
N GLU A 160 -10.70 18.92 -7.57
CA GLU A 160 -10.20 20.11 -6.88
C GLU A 160 -11.35 20.67 -6.06
N ASP A 161 -11.14 20.79 -4.75
CA ASP A 161 -12.09 21.49 -3.88
C ASP A 161 -11.99 22.98 -4.26
N ASN A 162 -13.05 23.50 -4.94
CA ASN A 162 -13.26 24.93 -5.19
C ASN A 162 -13.51 25.66 -3.89
#